data_98501b9937d16954da4364a75f970192
#
_entry.id   98501b9937d16954da4364a75f970192
#
_cell.length_a   1.000
_cell.length_b   1.000
_cell.length_c   1.000
_cell.angle_alpha   90.00
_cell.angle_beta   90.00
_cell.angle_gamma   90.00
#
_symmetry.space_group_name_H-M   'P 1'
#
loop_
_entity.id
_entity.type
_entity.pdbx_description
1 polymer ?
#
loop_
_entity_poly.entity_id
_entity_poly.type
_entity_poly.pdbx_seq_one_letter_code
_entity_poly.pdbx_strand_id
1 'polypeptide(L)'
;MANLESLSALLQDYGPFRAVYSGRGDLALGGGSICQFRVAQTASGSCLFACRLGGDHPFLFNGEPEAYELSFDGLTREGFRVTVPESPWTPVSSTRVFSAHSQTQALFLIRSFRVEKTPGAVRLHRFLLTNLDPGPRGRIEAAVTWRGEPARVMLEGVEGHQAILKRVSHSRSVAVTATLSLEHGTAEPEALVDSICYILSLAQGRKIQWVGLQGVAEEDGRVVWEESFARSTKRYGVLSMIQPFQAGDYVQQVFSRYISVRGPWDLDRLIDAYCDAKSDEDFLESRGVKLVVVLEMLKAQHIEMSDPQKGFILPPRSFARMKKDLRAAIDDVGNNHEIDHSKLSAMKEKVAELNRRSLRRVLATMCSDLGIQMDSSTLKRIMMIRNNLIHNGRYSLSSRDRRRLENVEFYQSLLNFLDISFLSLLEYRGEHWDWLQKKSVTMP
;
A
#
# COMPACT_ATOMS: atom_id res chain seq x y z
N MET A 1 -21.35 -18.66 32.11
CA MET A 1 -19.92 -18.49 31.83
C MET A 1 -19.39 -19.48 30.78
N ALA A 2 -19.72 -20.76 30.86
CA ALA A 2 -19.26 -21.80 29.92
C ALA A 2 -19.48 -21.51 28.41
N ASN A 3 -20.47 -20.68 28.06
CA ASN A 3 -20.89 -20.43 26.67
C ASN A 3 -20.00 -19.47 25.86
N LEU A 4 -19.18 -18.63 26.50
CA LEU A 4 -18.25 -17.73 25.77
C LEU A 4 -16.83 -18.28 25.66
N GLU A 5 -16.48 -19.26 26.49
CA GLU A 5 -15.19 -19.96 26.38
C GLU A 5 -15.04 -20.66 25.02
N SER A 6 -16.14 -21.20 24.48
CA SER A 6 -16.14 -21.87 23.19
C SER A 6 -15.95 -20.90 21.99
N LEU A 7 -16.48 -19.66 22.05
CA LEU A 7 -16.19 -18.64 21.03
C LEU A 7 -14.76 -18.13 21.14
N SER A 8 -14.17 -18.14 22.35
CA SER A 8 -12.75 -17.84 22.55
C SER A 8 -11.88 -18.88 21.87
N ALA A 9 -12.26 -20.16 21.89
CA ALA A 9 -11.53 -21.23 21.24
C ALA A 9 -11.47 -21.03 19.71
N LEU A 10 -12.55 -20.57 19.07
CA LEU A 10 -12.55 -20.27 17.63
C LEU A 10 -11.55 -19.17 17.24
N LEU A 11 -11.23 -18.25 18.15
CA LEU A 11 -10.31 -17.15 17.90
C LEU A 11 -8.88 -17.47 18.38
N GLN A 12 -8.66 -18.58 19.08
CA GLN A 12 -7.42 -18.89 19.78
C GLN A 12 -6.21 -18.94 18.84
N ASP A 13 -6.40 -19.45 17.62
CA ASP A 13 -5.35 -19.59 16.62
C ASP A 13 -4.99 -18.26 15.92
N TYR A 14 -5.77 -17.21 16.14
CA TYR A 14 -5.64 -15.90 15.50
C TYR A 14 -5.05 -14.80 16.39
N GLY A 15 -4.83 -15.07 17.69
CA GLY A 15 -4.24 -14.11 18.63
C GLY A 15 -2.77 -13.81 18.36
N PRO A 16 -2.19 -12.75 18.93
CA PRO A 16 -2.82 -11.81 19.87
C PRO A 16 -3.77 -10.80 19.20
N PHE A 17 -4.63 -10.18 20.01
CA PHE A 17 -5.64 -9.24 19.53
C PHE A 17 -5.33 -7.81 19.97
N ARG A 18 -5.66 -6.83 19.11
CA ARG A 18 -5.61 -5.41 19.43
C ARG A 18 -6.90 -4.95 20.18
N ALA A 19 -8.04 -5.42 19.71
CA ALA A 19 -9.34 -5.12 20.30
C ALA A 19 -10.21 -6.38 20.32
N VAL A 20 -10.93 -6.61 21.40
CA VAL A 20 -11.85 -7.75 21.54
C VAL A 20 -13.09 -7.31 22.29
N TYR A 21 -14.26 -7.56 21.70
CA TYR A 21 -15.55 -7.29 22.31
C TYR A 21 -16.44 -8.53 22.22
N SER A 22 -17.29 -8.75 23.23
CA SER A 22 -18.19 -9.90 23.26
C SER A 22 -19.53 -9.56 23.91
N GLY A 23 -20.61 -10.17 23.44
CA GLY A 23 -21.94 -9.88 23.92
C GLY A 23 -23.03 -10.69 23.22
N ARG A 24 -24.20 -10.06 23.05
CA ARG A 24 -25.36 -10.62 22.33
C ARG A 24 -25.91 -9.58 21.36
N GLY A 25 -26.45 -10.02 20.23
CA GLY A 25 -27.05 -9.14 19.26
C GLY A 25 -27.75 -9.90 18.14
N ASP A 26 -28.21 -9.14 17.16
CA ASP A 26 -28.94 -9.63 16.01
C ASP A 26 -28.03 -9.70 14.78
N LEU A 27 -27.88 -10.89 14.24
CA LEU A 27 -27.23 -11.12 12.95
C LEU A 27 -28.30 -11.15 11.86
N ALA A 28 -28.17 -10.26 10.86
CA ALA A 28 -29.13 -10.19 9.75
C ALA A 28 -28.90 -11.35 8.77
N LEU A 29 -29.57 -12.45 9.02
CA LEU A 29 -29.60 -13.68 8.23
C LEU A 29 -31.04 -13.92 7.79
N GLY A 30 -31.50 -13.27 6.72
CA GLY A 30 -32.80 -13.57 6.11
C GLY A 30 -34.04 -13.52 7.03
N GLY A 31 -33.97 -12.86 8.18
CA GLY A 31 -35.05 -12.79 9.17
C GLY A 31 -34.61 -12.38 10.58
N GLY A 32 -33.33 -12.08 10.76
CA GLY A 32 -32.73 -11.73 12.04
C GLY A 32 -32.56 -12.94 12.96
N SER A 33 -31.36 -13.19 13.45
CA SER A 33 -31.08 -14.28 14.37
C SER A 33 -30.30 -13.77 15.58
N ILE A 34 -30.88 -13.89 16.77
CA ILE A 34 -30.17 -13.55 18.01
C ILE A 34 -28.98 -14.48 18.18
N CYS A 35 -27.81 -13.91 18.33
CA CYS A 35 -26.60 -14.67 18.56
C CYS A 35 -25.77 -14.15 19.73
N GLN A 36 -24.98 -15.05 20.32
CA GLN A 36 -23.82 -14.66 21.10
C GLN A 36 -22.67 -14.36 20.14
N PHE A 37 -21.96 -13.28 20.37
CA PHE A 37 -20.87 -12.88 19.49
C PHE A 37 -19.56 -12.60 20.22
N ARG A 38 -18.48 -12.68 19.47
CA ARG A 38 -17.18 -12.11 19.79
C ARG A 38 -16.59 -11.50 18.53
N VAL A 39 -16.25 -10.21 18.58
CA VAL A 39 -15.59 -9.50 17.49
C VAL A 39 -14.21 -9.08 17.93
N ALA A 40 -13.23 -9.20 17.05
CA ALA A 40 -11.85 -8.89 17.35
C ALA A 40 -11.08 -8.36 16.15
N GLN A 41 -10.11 -7.46 16.39
CA GLN A 41 -9.06 -7.15 15.44
C GLN A 41 -7.78 -7.85 15.88
N THR A 42 -7.22 -8.68 15.00
CA THR A 42 -5.98 -9.41 15.26
C THR A 42 -4.75 -8.49 15.16
N ALA A 43 -3.64 -8.91 15.73
CA ALA A 43 -2.36 -8.23 15.55
C ALA A 43 -1.82 -8.29 14.10
N SER A 44 -2.31 -9.23 13.28
CA SER A 44 -2.02 -9.27 11.83
C SER A 44 -2.91 -8.33 11.01
N GLY A 45 -3.88 -7.66 11.63
CA GLY A 45 -4.76 -6.67 11.01
C GLY A 45 -6.07 -7.22 10.44
N SER A 46 -6.37 -8.50 10.63
CA SER A 46 -7.66 -9.06 10.25
C SER A 46 -8.74 -8.68 11.26
N CYS A 47 -9.95 -8.35 10.80
CA CYS A 47 -11.14 -8.26 11.65
C CYS A 47 -11.91 -9.57 11.57
N LEU A 48 -12.21 -10.13 12.74
CA LEU A 48 -12.87 -11.43 12.90
C LEU A 48 -14.18 -11.26 13.66
N PHE A 49 -15.20 -11.97 13.22
CA PHE A 49 -16.48 -12.08 13.88
C PHE A 49 -16.81 -13.56 14.14
N ALA A 50 -16.82 -13.94 15.38
CA ALA A 50 -17.25 -15.27 15.83
C ALA A 50 -18.66 -15.18 16.42
N CYS A 51 -19.56 -16.06 16.01
CA CYS A 51 -20.91 -16.10 16.53
C CYS A 51 -21.35 -17.52 16.89
N ARG A 52 -22.33 -17.58 17.80
CA ARG A 52 -23.09 -18.78 18.12
C ARG A 52 -24.58 -18.49 17.92
N LEU A 53 -25.18 -19.23 17.01
CA LEU A 53 -26.59 -19.16 16.65
C LEU A 53 -27.35 -20.34 17.30
N GLY A 54 -28.58 -20.10 17.77
CA GLY A 54 -29.50 -21.17 18.14
C GLY A 54 -30.10 -21.80 16.90
N GLY A 55 -30.23 -23.11 16.87
CA GLY A 55 -30.79 -23.85 15.74
C GLY A 55 -29.76 -24.32 14.70
N ASP A 56 -30.26 -24.90 13.64
CA ASP A 56 -29.49 -25.43 12.53
C ASP A 56 -29.52 -24.44 11.37
N HIS A 57 -28.34 -23.96 10.95
CA HIS A 57 -28.17 -23.04 9.85
C HIS A 57 -27.41 -23.71 8.70
N PRO A 58 -28.08 -24.52 7.87
CA PRO A 58 -27.43 -25.36 6.84
C PRO A 58 -26.67 -24.57 5.79
N PHE A 59 -27.06 -23.32 5.52
CA PHE A 59 -26.35 -22.47 4.54
C PHE A 59 -24.90 -22.16 4.96
N LEU A 60 -24.55 -22.20 6.25
CA LEU A 60 -23.17 -22.01 6.72
C LEU A 60 -22.27 -23.23 6.49
N PHE A 61 -22.84 -24.35 6.03
CA PHE A 61 -22.15 -25.63 5.84
C PHE A 61 -22.16 -26.14 4.40
N ASN A 62 -22.99 -25.56 3.54
CA ASN A 62 -23.19 -26.03 2.17
C ASN A 62 -22.25 -25.35 1.19
N GLY A 63 -21.04 -25.88 1.02
CA GLY A 63 -20.29 -25.63 -0.18
C GLY A 63 -19.16 -24.66 -0.08
N GLU A 64 -18.82 -24.04 -1.18
CA GLU A 64 -17.67 -23.18 -1.40
C GLU A 64 -17.73 -21.91 -0.54
N PRO A 65 -16.59 -21.30 -0.19
CA PRO A 65 -16.50 -20.11 0.64
C PRO A 65 -16.96 -18.86 -0.14
N GLU A 66 -18.24 -18.83 -0.51
CA GLU A 66 -18.84 -17.60 -1.02
C GLU A 66 -18.97 -16.59 0.11
N ALA A 67 -18.72 -15.32 -0.20
CA ALA A 67 -18.92 -14.24 0.75
C ALA A 67 -20.43 -14.04 0.96
N TYR A 68 -20.84 -13.86 2.21
CA TYR A 68 -22.23 -13.58 2.58
C TYR A 68 -22.38 -12.08 2.82
N GLU A 69 -23.39 -11.45 2.23
CA GLU A 69 -23.79 -10.08 2.57
C GLU A 69 -24.50 -10.10 3.92
N LEU A 70 -23.82 -9.72 4.99
CA LEU A 70 -24.31 -9.76 6.36
C LEU A 70 -24.06 -8.45 7.08
N SER A 71 -24.91 -8.15 8.06
CA SER A 71 -24.71 -7.09 9.04
C SER A 71 -25.02 -7.57 10.44
N PHE A 72 -24.53 -6.85 11.44
CA PHE A 72 -24.72 -7.20 12.84
C PHE A 72 -24.92 -5.95 13.70
N ASP A 73 -25.81 -6.03 14.67
CA ASP A 73 -26.03 -5.03 15.74
C ASP A 73 -26.20 -5.75 17.08
N GLY A 74 -25.45 -5.32 18.09
CA GLY A 74 -25.53 -5.97 19.39
C GLY A 74 -24.94 -5.13 20.52
N LEU A 75 -25.08 -5.64 21.73
CA LEU A 75 -24.54 -5.04 22.94
C LEU A 75 -23.50 -5.92 23.59
N THR A 76 -22.39 -5.33 24.02
CA THR A 76 -21.40 -6.00 24.84
C THR A 76 -21.94 -6.22 26.27
N ARG A 77 -21.19 -6.97 27.07
CA ARG A 77 -21.49 -7.15 28.49
C ARG A 77 -21.40 -5.86 29.28
N GLU A 78 -20.55 -4.96 28.85
CA GLU A 78 -20.32 -3.63 29.42
C GLU A 78 -21.38 -2.62 28.93
N GLY A 79 -22.31 -3.01 28.07
CA GLY A 79 -23.36 -2.16 27.52
C GLY A 79 -22.95 -1.33 26.30
N PHE A 80 -21.78 -1.58 25.70
CA PHE A 80 -21.37 -0.90 24.47
C PHE A 80 -22.12 -1.47 23.27
N ARG A 81 -22.59 -0.60 22.38
CA ARG A 81 -23.18 -1.03 21.12
C ARG A 81 -22.09 -1.39 20.12
N VAL A 82 -22.20 -2.58 19.53
CA VAL A 82 -21.30 -3.07 18.47
C VAL A 82 -22.10 -3.23 17.20
N THR A 83 -21.61 -2.58 16.12
CA THR A 83 -22.19 -2.71 14.78
C THR A 83 -21.14 -3.24 13.82
N VAL A 84 -21.54 -4.16 12.94
CA VAL A 84 -20.77 -4.57 11.75
C VAL A 84 -21.61 -4.16 10.55
N PRO A 85 -21.09 -3.26 9.69
CA PRO A 85 -21.86 -2.78 8.55
C PRO A 85 -22.13 -3.90 7.55
N GLU A 86 -23.21 -3.76 6.79
CA GLU A 86 -23.51 -4.65 5.68
C GLU A 86 -22.35 -4.68 4.69
N SER A 87 -21.78 -5.85 4.52
CA SER A 87 -20.60 -6.06 3.67
C SER A 87 -20.43 -7.56 3.41
N PRO A 88 -19.64 -7.94 2.40
CA PRO A 88 -19.25 -9.34 2.21
C PRO A 88 -18.46 -9.87 3.41
N TRP A 89 -18.98 -10.92 4.07
CA TRP A 89 -18.31 -11.66 5.13
C TRP A 89 -17.79 -12.98 4.58
N THR A 90 -16.49 -13.21 4.71
CA THR A 90 -15.89 -14.46 4.24
C THR A 90 -15.88 -15.48 5.36
N PRO A 91 -16.54 -16.65 5.21
CA PRO A 91 -16.52 -17.69 6.21
C PRO A 91 -15.10 -18.29 6.31
N VAL A 92 -14.63 -18.45 7.55
CA VAL A 92 -13.32 -19.04 7.86
C VAL A 92 -13.52 -20.49 8.35
N SER A 93 -14.47 -20.68 9.25
CA SER A 93 -14.84 -21.98 9.77
C SER A 93 -16.26 -21.99 10.30
N SER A 94 -16.89 -23.14 10.25
CA SER A 94 -18.17 -23.37 10.89
C SER A 94 -18.20 -24.76 11.52
N THR A 95 -18.83 -24.89 12.67
CA THR A 95 -18.95 -26.15 13.40
C THR A 95 -20.35 -26.27 13.98
N ARG A 96 -20.98 -27.41 13.72
CA ARG A 96 -22.24 -27.78 14.34
C ARG A 96 -21.95 -28.38 15.71
N VAL A 97 -22.46 -27.79 16.75
CA VAL A 97 -22.37 -28.31 18.14
C VAL A 97 -23.66 -29.03 18.47
N PHE A 98 -23.60 -30.37 18.55
CA PHE A 98 -24.72 -31.19 18.98
C PHE A 98 -24.82 -31.14 20.49
N SER A 99 -25.80 -30.40 21.01
CA SER A 99 -26.21 -30.35 22.41
C SER A 99 -27.71 -30.66 22.50
N ALA A 100 -28.30 -30.61 23.71
CA ALA A 100 -29.75 -30.75 23.86
C ALA A 100 -30.57 -29.79 23.00
N HIS A 101 -29.93 -28.67 22.56
CA HIS A 101 -30.44 -27.74 21.54
C HIS A 101 -29.35 -27.59 20.48
N SER A 102 -29.66 -27.96 19.25
CA SER A 102 -28.73 -27.77 18.12
C SER A 102 -28.23 -26.32 18.05
N GLN A 103 -26.93 -26.12 17.96
CA GLN A 103 -26.30 -24.80 17.88
C GLN A 103 -25.26 -24.79 16.76
N THR A 104 -25.21 -23.69 16.06
CA THR A 104 -24.20 -23.44 15.04
C THR A 104 -23.18 -22.43 15.56
N GLN A 105 -21.89 -22.74 15.43
CA GLN A 105 -20.79 -21.81 15.66
C GLN A 105 -20.13 -21.49 14.34
N ALA A 106 -19.87 -20.21 14.08
CA ALA A 106 -19.23 -19.78 12.86
C ALA A 106 -18.21 -18.68 13.14
N LEU A 107 -17.16 -18.63 12.32
CA LEU A 107 -16.12 -17.60 12.31
C LEU A 107 -16.04 -16.99 10.91
N PHE A 108 -16.06 -15.67 10.86
CA PHE A 108 -15.99 -14.88 9.62
C PHE A 108 -14.84 -13.88 9.65
N LEU A 109 -14.27 -13.62 8.47
CA LEU A 109 -13.51 -12.41 8.20
C LEU A 109 -14.49 -11.30 7.81
N ILE A 110 -14.37 -10.15 8.45
CA ILE A 110 -15.17 -8.95 8.19
C ILE A 110 -14.28 -7.77 7.84
N ARG A 111 -14.83 -6.76 7.15
CA ARG A 111 -14.06 -5.57 6.75
C ARG A 111 -13.79 -4.62 7.90
N SER A 112 -14.81 -4.33 8.69
CA SER A 112 -14.71 -3.45 9.86
C SER A 112 -15.77 -3.77 10.89
N PHE A 113 -15.60 -3.23 12.10
CA PHE A 113 -16.63 -3.15 13.13
C PHE A 113 -16.48 -1.86 13.92
N ARG A 114 -17.60 -1.34 14.40
CA ARG A 114 -17.67 -0.13 15.21
C ARG A 114 -18.22 -0.43 16.59
N VAL A 115 -17.67 0.22 17.61
CA VAL A 115 -18.08 0.12 19.02
C VAL A 115 -18.39 1.50 19.56
N GLU A 116 -19.62 1.74 19.99
CA GLU A 116 -20.05 2.96 20.67
C GLU A 116 -19.87 2.76 22.18
N LYS A 117 -19.02 3.54 22.81
CA LYS A 117 -18.61 3.38 24.20
C LYS A 117 -19.37 4.28 25.16
N THR A 118 -19.49 5.56 24.81
CA THR A 118 -20.14 6.55 25.66
C THR A 118 -20.88 7.56 24.80
N PRO A 119 -22.06 8.10 25.26
CA PRO A 119 -22.64 9.25 24.59
C PRO A 119 -21.73 10.47 24.74
N GLY A 120 -21.70 11.33 23.74
CA GLY A 120 -20.94 12.59 23.75
C GLY A 120 -20.77 13.20 22.38
N ALA A 121 -20.54 14.51 22.34
CA ALA A 121 -20.16 15.20 21.13
C ALA A 121 -18.70 14.89 20.77
N VAL A 122 -18.44 14.60 19.50
CA VAL A 122 -17.10 14.33 19.01
C VAL A 122 -16.44 15.67 18.66
N ARG A 123 -15.24 15.91 19.17
CA ARG A 123 -14.38 17.07 18.84
C ARG A 123 -13.30 16.72 17.84
N LEU A 124 -12.70 15.54 18.01
CA LEU A 124 -11.57 15.09 17.20
C LEU A 124 -11.86 13.73 16.62
N HIS A 125 -11.40 13.54 15.39
CA HIS A 125 -11.21 12.23 14.77
C HIS A 125 -9.77 11.80 14.96
N ARG A 126 -9.52 10.68 15.63
CA ARG A 126 -8.20 10.12 15.87
C ARG A 126 -8.01 8.84 15.08
N PHE A 127 -7.13 8.86 14.10
CA PHE A 127 -6.77 7.71 13.28
C PHE A 127 -5.58 6.98 13.90
N LEU A 128 -5.67 5.65 13.97
CA LEU A 128 -4.64 4.78 14.55
C LEU A 128 -3.74 4.27 13.43
N LEU A 129 -2.50 4.76 13.37
CA LEU A 129 -1.56 4.49 12.27
C LEU A 129 -0.59 3.37 12.61
N THR A 130 -0.27 2.56 11.59
CA THR A 130 0.75 1.51 11.66
C THR A 130 1.98 1.89 10.86
N ASN A 131 3.14 1.35 11.23
CA ASN A 131 4.42 1.51 10.53
C ASN A 131 4.97 2.94 10.44
N LEU A 132 4.31 3.95 11.00
CA LEU A 132 4.83 5.31 11.04
C LEU A 132 5.92 5.43 12.11
N ASP A 133 7.08 5.96 11.74
CA ASP A 133 8.10 6.45 12.66
C ASP A 133 7.94 7.97 12.80
N PRO A 134 7.42 8.48 13.92
CA PRO A 134 7.30 9.92 14.16
C PRO A 134 8.63 10.57 14.59
N GLY A 135 9.72 9.81 14.56
CA GLY A 135 11.04 10.26 14.98
C GLY A 135 11.22 10.31 16.51
N PRO A 136 12.40 10.76 16.96
CA PRO A 136 12.76 10.73 18.39
C PRO A 136 11.90 11.66 19.27
N ARG A 137 11.34 12.71 18.69
CA ARG A 137 10.41 13.60 19.41
C ARG A 137 9.01 13.04 19.55
N GLY A 138 8.70 11.95 18.80
CA GLY A 138 7.39 11.33 18.83
C GLY A 138 6.24 12.17 18.27
N ARG A 139 6.54 13.32 17.64
CA ARG A 139 5.51 14.25 17.14
C ARG A 139 5.91 14.86 15.80
N ILE A 140 4.93 14.89 14.88
CA ILE A 140 5.01 15.52 13.57
C ILE A 140 3.81 16.46 13.45
N GLU A 141 4.03 17.69 13.05
CA GLU A 141 2.98 18.65 12.75
C GLU A 141 3.13 19.12 11.30
N ALA A 142 2.02 19.26 10.61
CA ALA A 142 1.97 19.85 9.28
C ALA A 142 0.67 20.66 9.12
N ALA A 143 0.76 21.80 8.42
CA ALA A 143 -0.38 22.57 7.97
C ALA A 143 -0.57 22.33 6.48
N VAL A 144 -1.75 21.88 6.07
CA VAL A 144 -2.07 21.58 4.67
C VAL A 144 -3.35 22.30 4.26
N THR A 145 -3.54 22.52 2.96
CA THR A 145 -4.80 22.99 2.43
C THR A 145 -5.57 21.79 1.87
N TRP A 146 -6.76 21.52 2.45
CA TRP A 146 -7.63 20.43 2.03
C TRP A 146 -9.00 20.94 1.61
N ARG A 147 -9.41 20.65 0.38
CA ARG A 147 -10.69 21.13 -0.19
C ARG A 147 -10.86 22.66 -0.11
N GLY A 148 -9.76 23.41 -0.17
CA GLY A 148 -9.75 24.87 -0.06
C GLY A 148 -9.69 25.43 1.35
N GLU A 149 -9.77 24.57 2.38
CA GLU A 149 -9.72 24.95 3.79
C GLU A 149 -8.39 24.55 4.43
N PRO A 150 -7.86 25.33 5.39
CA PRO A 150 -6.68 24.95 6.15
C PRO A 150 -7.01 23.77 7.07
N ALA A 151 -6.19 22.74 7.03
CA ALA A 151 -6.28 21.59 7.92
C ALA A 151 -4.95 21.43 8.67
N ARG A 152 -5.04 21.32 10.00
CA ARG A 152 -3.89 21.02 10.85
C ARG A 152 -3.83 19.53 11.10
N VAL A 153 -2.72 18.92 10.70
CA VAL A 153 -2.43 17.51 10.88
C VAL A 153 -1.46 17.35 12.05
N MET A 154 -1.89 16.60 13.04
CA MET A 154 -1.09 16.31 14.23
C MET A 154 -0.88 14.81 14.32
N LEU A 155 0.38 14.36 14.19
CA LEU A 155 0.74 12.95 14.35
C LEU A 155 1.57 12.82 15.64
N GLU A 156 1.17 11.86 16.47
CA GLU A 156 1.84 11.58 17.73
C GLU A 156 2.17 10.10 17.84
N GLY A 157 3.42 9.79 18.20
CA GLY A 157 3.83 8.40 18.50
C GLY A 157 3.12 7.89 19.75
N VAL A 158 2.66 6.66 19.70
CA VAL A 158 2.15 6.02 20.91
C VAL A 158 3.30 5.75 21.90
N GLU A 159 2.97 5.59 23.17
CA GLU A 159 3.96 5.26 24.18
C GLU A 159 4.77 4.01 23.79
N GLY A 160 6.08 4.09 23.86
CA GLY A 160 6.98 3.00 23.45
C GLY A 160 7.03 2.73 21.95
N HIS A 161 6.59 3.65 21.08
CA HIS A 161 6.53 3.49 19.63
C HIS A 161 7.83 2.97 19.01
N GLN A 162 9.00 3.39 19.49
CA GLN A 162 10.30 2.91 18.99
C GLN A 162 10.50 1.40 19.24
N ALA A 163 10.11 0.91 20.42
CA ALA A 163 10.16 -0.52 20.72
C ALA A 163 9.15 -1.31 19.87
N ILE A 164 7.98 -0.73 19.64
CA ILE A 164 6.95 -1.31 18.75
C ILE A 164 7.49 -1.39 17.32
N LEU A 165 8.05 -0.30 16.78
CA LEU A 165 8.63 -0.26 15.42
C LEU A 165 9.74 -1.31 15.25
N LYS A 166 10.63 -1.41 16.22
CA LYS A 166 11.68 -2.46 16.21
C LYS A 166 11.07 -3.86 16.19
N ARG A 167 10.02 -4.13 16.93
CA ARG A 167 9.32 -5.43 16.93
C ARG A 167 8.63 -5.70 15.61
N VAL A 168 7.88 -4.75 15.07
CA VAL A 168 7.13 -4.94 13.80
C VAL A 168 8.06 -5.02 12.59
N SER A 169 9.26 -4.44 12.63
CA SER A 169 10.24 -4.62 11.57
C SER A 169 10.74 -6.07 11.42
N HIS A 170 10.49 -6.91 12.43
CA HIS A 170 10.84 -8.33 12.41
C HIS A 170 9.63 -9.27 12.33
N SER A 171 8.41 -8.71 12.23
CA SER A 171 7.16 -9.50 12.19
C SER A 171 6.14 -8.86 11.26
N ARG A 172 5.17 -9.66 10.79
CA ARG A 172 4.00 -9.18 10.03
C ARG A 172 2.90 -8.64 10.95
N SER A 173 3.25 -7.95 12.03
CA SER A 173 2.23 -7.45 12.94
C SER A 173 1.79 -6.03 12.61
N VAL A 174 0.48 -5.81 12.65
CA VAL A 174 -0.17 -4.51 12.48
C VAL A 174 -0.30 -3.87 13.86
N ALA A 175 0.79 -3.33 14.38
CA ALA A 175 0.76 -2.61 15.63
C ALA A 175 0.61 -1.10 15.38
N VAL A 176 -0.20 -0.44 16.18
CA VAL A 176 -0.33 1.02 16.17
C VAL A 176 0.98 1.62 16.67
N THR A 177 1.58 2.46 15.85
CA THR A 177 2.85 3.15 16.18
C THR A 177 2.66 4.63 16.42
N ALA A 178 1.59 5.20 15.83
CA ALA A 178 1.25 6.60 15.99
C ALA A 178 -0.26 6.82 15.85
N THR A 179 -0.71 8.00 16.24
CA THR A 179 -2.07 8.50 16.00
C THR A 179 -2.00 9.77 15.15
N LEU A 180 -3.01 9.97 14.30
CA LEU A 180 -3.25 11.21 13.57
C LEU A 180 -4.58 11.78 14.05
N SER A 181 -4.56 13.03 14.51
CA SER A 181 -5.75 13.73 15.00
C SER A 181 -6.15 14.83 14.04
N LEU A 182 -7.44 14.89 13.71
CA LEU A 182 -8.08 15.94 12.91
C LEU A 182 -9.25 16.52 13.71
N GLU A 183 -9.50 17.81 13.53
CA GLU A 183 -10.67 18.47 14.12
C GLU A 183 -11.97 17.89 13.51
N HIS A 184 -13.00 17.81 14.36
CA HIS A 184 -14.33 17.43 13.90
C HIS A 184 -14.86 18.50 12.94
N GLY A 185 -15.44 18.08 11.83
CA GLY A 185 -15.87 18.98 10.77
C GLY A 185 -14.88 19.08 9.59
N THR A 186 -13.67 18.52 9.72
CA THR A 186 -12.79 18.34 8.54
C THR A 186 -13.54 17.55 7.46
N ALA A 187 -13.64 18.12 6.25
CA ALA A 187 -14.31 17.46 5.14
C ALA A 187 -13.58 16.20 4.71
N GLU A 188 -14.29 15.10 4.52
CA GLU A 188 -13.75 13.81 4.07
C GLU A 188 -12.44 13.42 4.81
N PRO A 189 -12.46 13.30 6.15
CA PRO A 189 -11.24 13.14 6.94
C PRO A 189 -10.46 11.87 6.58
N GLU A 190 -11.15 10.78 6.19
CA GLU A 190 -10.51 9.53 5.76
C GLU A 190 -9.69 9.74 4.49
N ALA A 191 -10.21 10.47 3.50
CA ALA A 191 -9.51 10.75 2.24
C ALA A 191 -8.27 11.65 2.46
N LEU A 192 -8.35 12.59 3.40
CA LEU A 192 -7.21 13.40 3.83
C LEU A 192 -6.14 12.51 4.47
N VAL A 193 -6.53 11.65 5.41
CA VAL A 193 -5.60 10.76 6.12
C VAL A 193 -4.98 9.74 5.17
N ASP A 194 -5.74 9.18 4.24
CA ASP A 194 -5.19 8.30 3.19
C ASP A 194 -4.10 9.02 2.38
N SER A 195 -4.35 10.27 1.98
CA SER A 195 -3.37 11.08 1.25
C SER A 195 -2.09 11.28 2.04
N ILE A 196 -2.21 11.60 3.33
CA ILE A 196 -1.07 11.76 4.24
C ILE A 196 -0.33 10.43 4.44
N CYS A 197 -1.06 9.33 4.59
CA CYS A 197 -0.47 7.99 4.69
C CYS A 197 0.36 7.63 3.45
N TYR A 198 -0.11 7.94 2.23
CA TYR A 198 0.65 7.71 1.00
C TYR A 198 1.91 8.57 0.92
N ILE A 199 1.81 9.87 1.25
CA ILE A 199 2.96 10.78 1.29
C ILE A 199 4.03 10.28 2.28
N LEU A 200 3.60 9.89 3.48
CA LEU A 200 4.50 9.36 4.52
C LEU A 200 5.03 7.97 4.17
N SER A 201 4.24 7.15 3.46
CA SER A 201 4.68 5.83 2.97
C SER A 201 5.84 5.99 1.98
N LEU A 202 5.72 6.95 1.07
CA LEU A 202 6.79 7.28 0.14
C LEU A 202 8.04 7.76 0.90
N ALA A 203 7.89 8.70 1.83
CA ALA A 203 8.98 9.25 2.64
C ALA A 203 9.74 8.19 3.42
N GLN A 204 9.02 7.26 4.05
CA GLN A 204 9.61 6.24 4.93
C GLN A 204 9.85 4.90 4.24
N GLY A 205 9.46 4.75 2.96
CA GLY A 205 9.69 3.54 2.18
C GLY A 205 8.98 2.30 2.72
N ARG A 206 7.87 2.49 3.41
CA ARG A 206 7.05 1.42 4.01
C ARG A 206 5.58 1.80 3.98
N LYS A 207 4.70 0.84 3.80
CA LYS A 207 3.26 1.14 3.78
C LYS A 207 2.79 1.58 5.15
N ILE A 208 2.45 2.87 5.28
CA ILE A 208 1.78 3.48 6.43
C ILE A 208 0.29 3.49 6.11
N GLN A 209 -0.50 3.04 7.06
CA GLN A 209 -1.96 2.96 6.90
C GLN A 209 -2.64 3.09 8.27
N TRP A 210 -3.86 3.57 8.28
CA TRP A 210 -4.66 3.57 9.49
C TRP A 210 -5.48 2.27 9.58
N VAL A 211 -5.61 1.76 10.80
CA VAL A 211 -6.26 0.48 11.11
C VAL A 211 -7.42 0.63 12.09
N GLY A 212 -7.63 1.86 12.55
CA GLY A 212 -8.75 2.20 13.41
C GLY A 212 -8.98 3.70 13.39
N LEU A 213 -10.20 4.08 13.70
CA LEU A 213 -10.68 5.44 13.82
C LEU A 213 -11.42 5.58 15.14
N GLN A 214 -11.19 6.67 15.87
CA GLN A 214 -11.83 6.98 17.14
C GLN A 214 -12.47 8.36 17.07
N GLY A 215 -13.72 8.47 17.50
CA GLY A 215 -14.34 9.74 17.85
C GLY A 215 -13.99 10.08 19.30
N VAL A 216 -13.40 11.24 19.54
CA VAL A 216 -12.93 11.68 20.86
C VAL A 216 -13.76 12.88 21.33
N ALA A 217 -14.24 12.82 22.58
CA ALA A 217 -15.06 13.86 23.19
C ALA A 217 -14.27 15.16 23.44
N GLU A 218 -15.02 16.27 23.48
CA GLU A 218 -14.45 17.60 23.72
C GLU A 218 -13.99 17.81 25.15
N GLU A 219 -14.80 17.35 26.12
CA GLU A 219 -14.65 17.77 27.51
C GLU A 219 -13.45 17.11 28.22
N ASP A 220 -13.16 15.84 27.94
CA ASP A 220 -12.20 15.04 28.70
C ASP A 220 -11.31 14.13 27.84
N GLY A 221 -11.41 14.24 26.53
CA GLY A 221 -10.61 13.44 25.60
C GLY A 221 -10.97 11.95 25.59
N ARG A 222 -12.13 11.55 26.17
CA ARG A 222 -12.59 10.15 26.14
C ARG A 222 -12.97 9.71 24.75
N VAL A 223 -12.75 8.43 24.48
CA VAL A 223 -13.21 7.79 23.24
C VAL A 223 -14.71 7.55 23.32
N VAL A 224 -15.48 8.25 22.50
CA VAL A 224 -16.93 8.12 22.35
C VAL A 224 -17.29 6.85 21.60
N TRP A 225 -16.60 6.65 20.47
CA TRP A 225 -16.73 5.43 19.65
C TRP A 225 -15.38 5.10 19.02
N GLU A 226 -15.23 3.85 18.64
CA GLU A 226 -14.08 3.41 17.83
C GLU A 226 -14.52 2.45 16.73
N GLU A 227 -13.83 2.51 15.63
CA GLU A 227 -14.00 1.61 14.49
C GLU A 227 -12.67 0.94 14.15
N SER A 228 -12.71 -0.34 13.88
CA SER A 228 -11.54 -1.14 13.53
C SER A 228 -11.69 -1.66 12.10
N PHE A 229 -10.62 -1.58 11.32
CA PHE A 229 -10.60 -1.94 9.89
C PHE A 229 -9.64 -3.08 9.63
N ALA A 230 -10.06 -4.03 8.78
CA ALA A 230 -9.15 -5.07 8.28
C ALA A 230 -8.10 -4.45 7.36
N ARG A 231 -6.83 -4.67 7.70
CA ARG A 231 -5.67 -4.20 6.93
C ARG A 231 -4.58 -5.26 6.99
N SER A 232 -3.90 -5.47 5.87
CA SER A 232 -2.72 -6.34 5.83
C SER A 232 -1.45 -5.50 5.86
N THR A 233 -0.37 -6.06 6.39
CA THR A 233 0.94 -5.43 6.34
C THR A 233 2.00 -6.43 5.92
N LYS A 234 3.11 -5.90 5.39
CA LYS A 234 4.34 -6.64 5.13
C LYS A 234 5.41 -6.23 6.14
N ARG A 235 6.46 -7.02 6.24
CA ARG A 235 7.65 -6.62 6.97
C ARG A 235 8.46 -5.64 6.13
N TYR A 236 8.81 -4.50 6.71
CA TYR A 236 9.59 -3.47 6.06
C TYR A 236 10.87 -3.18 6.86
N GLY A 237 11.97 -3.07 6.16
CA GLY A 237 13.22 -2.56 6.72
C GLY A 237 13.19 -1.05 6.93
N VAL A 238 14.29 -0.53 7.50
CA VAL A 238 14.47 0.91 7.70
C VAL A 238 15.16 1.50 6.46
N LEU A 239 14.36 1.89 5.48
CA LEU A 239 14.85 2.47 4.21
C LEU A 239 14.12 3.79 3.91
N SER A 240 14.17 4.74 4.87
CA SER A 240 13.54 6.06 4.73
C SER A 240 14.36 6.96 3.81
N MET A 241 13.73 7.55 2.78
CA MET A 241 14.38 8.58 1.97
C MET A 241 14.31 9.97 2.63
N ILE A 242 13.29 10.22 3.45
CA ILE A 242 13.13 11.42 4.27
C ILE A 242 13.31 11.02 5.73
N GLN A 243 14.15 11.71 6.45
CA GLN A 243 14.37 11.43 7.87
C GLN A 243 13.09 11.70 8.69
N PRO A 244 12.75 10.87 9.68
CA PRO A 244 11.48 11.02 10.43
C PRO A 244 11.28 12.42 11.02
N PHE A 245 12.33 13.09 11.47
CA PHE A 245 12.24 14.45 12.05
C PHE A 245 11.95 15.54 11.00
N GLN A 246 12.08 15.26 9.71
CA GLN A 246 11.76 16.15 8.58
C GLN A 246 10.38 15.87 7.99
N ALA A 247 9.68 14.83 8.46
CA ALA A 247 8.45 14.37 7.85
C ALA A 247 7.33 15.43 7.85
N GLY A 248 7.28 16.32 8.84
CA GLY A 248 6.31 17.42 8.90
C GLY A 248 6.53 18.42 7.77
N ASP A 249 7.75 18.93 7.64
CA ASP A 249 8.13 19.86 6.58
C ASP A 249 7.94 19.23 5.20
N TYR A 250 8.28 17.95 5.06
CA TYR A 250 8.06 17.19 3.83
C TYR A 250 6.59 17.15 3.45
N VAL A 251 5.70 16.72 4.37
CA VAL A 251 4.25 16.68 4.13
C VAL A 251 3.74 18.07 3.71
N GLN A 252 4.11 19.10 4.44
CA GLN A 252 3.67 20.47 4.17
C GLN A 252 4.10 20.95 2.78
N GLN A 253 5.32 20.67 2.37
CA GLN A 253 5.83 21.07 1.05
C GLN A 253 5.16 20.33 -0.10
N VAL A 254 4.97 19.00 0.01
CA VAL A 254 4.55 18.18 -1.12
C VAL A 254 3.05 17.98 -1.23
N PHE A 255 2.27 18.28 -0.17
CA PHE A 255 0.86 17.90 -0.09
C PHE A 255 0.03 18.42 -1.27
N SER A 256 0.09 19.73 -1.55
CA SER A 256 -0.68 20.33 -2.65
C SER A 256 -0.29 19.75 -4.01
N ARG A 257 1.00 19.53 -4.22
CA ARG A 257 1.48 18.93 -5.46
C ARG A 257 1.05 17.47 -5.56
N TYR A 258 1.17 16.68 -4.48
CA TYR A 258 0.68 15.31 -4.45
C TYR A 258 -0.79 15.23 -4.86
N ILE A 259 -1.68 16.05 -4.28
CA ILE A 259 -3.10 16.06 -4.62
C ILE A 259 -3.31 16.35 -6.11
N SER A 260 -2.55 17.29 -6.70
CA SER A 260 -2.68 17.66 -8.10
C SER A 260 -2.24 16.57 -9.08
N VAL A 261 -1.21 15.79 -8.73
CA VAL A 261 -0.63 14.75 -9.61
C VAL A 261 -1.11 13.33 -9.28
N ARG A 262 -1.77 13.13 -8.14
CA ARG A 262 -2.18 11.82 -7.62
C ARG A 262 -2.95 11.00 -8.65
N GLY A 263 -4.05 11.54 -9.18
CA GLY A 263 -4.89 10.86 -10.17
C GLY A 263 -4.19 10.71 -11.52
N PRO A 264 -3.72 11.81 -12.13
CA PRO A 264 -3.06 11.76 -13.44
C PRO A 264 -1.88 10.76 -13.50
N TRP A 265 -1.09 10.66 -12.44
CA TRP A 265 0.06 9.76 -12.40
C TRP A 265 -0.22 8.39 -11.79
N ASP A 266 -1.46 8.08 -11.41
CA ASP A 266 -1.77 6.86 -10.64
C ASP A 266 -0.78 6.68 -9.46
N LEU A 267 -0.54 7.80 -8.75
CA LEU A 267 0.59 7.93 -7.84
C LEU A 267 0.48 7.00 -6.63
N ASP A 268 -0.74 6.74 -6.16
CA ASP A 268 -0.98 5.82 -5.05
C ASP A 268 -0.47 4.41 -5.39
N ARG A 269 -0.79 3.93 -6.60
CA ARG A 269 -0.34 2.63 -7.09
C ARG A 269 1.18 2.58 -7.28
N LEU A 270 1.77 3.66 -7.76
CA LEU A 270 3.24 3.78 -7.87
C LEU A 270 3.90 3.70 -6.49
N ILE A 271 3.36 4.41 -5.48
CA ILE A 271 3.87 4.39 -4.11
C ILE A 271 3.69 2.99 -3.48
N ASP A 272 2.54 2.34 -3.68
CA ASP A 272 2.32 0.97 -3.19
C ASP A 272 3.34 -0.01 -3.79
N ALA A 273 3.57 0.05 -5.10
CA ALA A 273 4.57 -0.78 -5.78
C ALA A 273 6.00 -0.48 -5.29
N TYR A 274 6.30 0.80 -5.06
CA TYR A 274 7.60 1.23 -4.53
C TYR A 274 7.82 0.71 -3.10
N CYS A 275 6.85 0.85 -2.21
CA CYS A 275 6.92 0.30 -0.86
C CYS A 275 7.06 -1.23 -0.88
N ASP A 276 6.32 -1.92 -1.76
CA ASP A 276 6.43 -3.36 -1.93
C ASP A 276 7.84 -3.80 -2.34
N ALA A 277 8.48 -3.04 -3.22
CA ALA A 277 9.87 -3.28 -3.65
C ALA A 277 10.90 -3.09 -2.52
N LYS A 278 10.53 -2.38 -1.45
CA LYS A 278 11.37 -2.17 -0.24
C LYS A 278 11.07 -3.14 0.89
N SER A 279 10.11 -4.07 0.72
CA SER A 279 9.81 -5.09 1.72
C SER A 279 11.00 -6.02 1.96
N ASP A 280 11.29 -6.32 3.23
CA ASP A 280 12.38 -7.22 3.63
C ASP A 280 12.03 -8.71 3.50
N GLU A 281 10.81 -9.03 3.06
CA GLU A 281 10.36 -10.41 2.87
C GLU A 281 10.95 -11.07 1.62
N ASP A 282 11.46 -10.26 0.70
CA ASP A 282 11.98 -10.70 -0.59
C ASP A 282 13.52 -10.72 -0.63
N PHE A 283 14.06 -11.59 -1.46
CA PHE A 283 15.48 -11.55 -1.82
C PHE A 283 15.84 -10.25 -2.52
N LEU A 284 17.10 -9.86 -2.41
CA LEU A 284 17.58 -8.59 -2.98
C LEU A 284 17.31 -8.48 -4.50
N GLU A 285 17.46 -9.57 -5.24
CA GLU A 285 17.19 -9.62 -6.68
C GLU A 285 15.70 -9.43 -6.99
N SER A 286 14.81 -10.07 -6.22
CA SER A 286 13.36 -9.89 -6.37
C SER A 286 12.95 -8.45 -6.08
N ARG A 287 13.52 -7.84 -5.04
CA ARG A 287 13.34 -6.41 -4.73
C ARG A 287 13.81 -5.53 -5.89
N GLY A 288 14.95 -5.87 -6.50
CA GLY A 288 15.46 -5.18 -7.68
C GLY A 288 14.54 -5.26 -8.89
N VAL A 289 13.99 -6.45 -9.17
CA VAL A 289 12.99 -6.63 -10.22
C VAL A 289 11.76 -5.77 -9.95
N LYS A 290 11.26 -5.73 -8.71
CA LYS A 290 10.13 -4.87 -8.33
C LYS A 290 10.44 -3.39 -8.52
N LEU A 291 11.65 -2.91 -8.17
CA LEU A 291 12.06 -1.52 -8.45
C LEU A 291 12.11 -1.24 -9.96
N VAL A 292 12.52 -2.19 -10.78
CA VAL A 292 12.47 -2.05 -12.24
C VAL A 292 11.03 -1.95 -12.73
N VAL A 293 10.09 -2.69 -12.15
CA VAL A 293 8.66 -2.55 -12.47
C VAL A 293 8.16 -1.15 -12.12
N VAL A 294 8.52 -0.62 -10.95
CA VAL A 294 8.20 0.78 -10.57
C VAL A 294 8.77 1.78 -11.57
N LEU A 295 10.02 1.59 -12.02
CA LEU A 295 10.65 2.41 -13.04
C LEU A 295 9.87 2.39 -14.37
N GLU A 296 9.45 1.19 -14.81
CA GLU A 296 8.68 1.04 -16.05
C GLU A 296 7.28 1.68 -15.91
N MET A 297 6.63 1.56 -14.75
CA MET A 297 5.36 2.23 -14.46
C MET A 297 5.52 3.76 -14.49
N LEU A 298 6.51 4.32 -13.77
CA LEU A 298 6.78 5.75 -13.73
C LEU A 298 7.06 6.31 -15.13
N LYS A 299 7.86 5.60 -15.91
CA LYS A 299 8.13 5.94 -17.31
C LYS A 299 6.86 5.93 -18.17
N ALA A 300 6.00 4.91 -18.01
CA ALA A 300 4.76 4.80 -18.77
C ALA A 300 3.83 5.98 -18.47
N GLN A 301 3.65 6.30 -17.21
CA GLN A 301 2.84 7.46 -16.77
C GLN A 301 3.44 8.78 -17.28
N HIS A 302 4.77 8.93 -17.22
CA HIS A 302 5.42 10.13 -17.78
C HIS A 302 5.12 10.32 -19.27
N ILE A 303 5.19 9.26 -20.08
CA ILE A 303 4.88 9.33 -21.52
C ILE A 303 3.41 9.71 -21.72
N GLU A 304 2.51 9.09 -20.98
CA GLU A 304 1.06 9.33 -21.07
C GLU A 304 0.70 10.77 -20.72
N MET A 305 1.28 11.30 -19.65
CA MET A 305 1.01 12.65 -19.15
C MET A 305 1.68 13.76 -19.92
N SER A 306 2.88 13.53 -20.46
CA SER A 306 3.63 14.58 -21.17
C SER A 306 3.20 14.72 -22.62
N ASP A 307 3.36 13.68 -23.39
CA ASP A 307 2.99 13.55 -24.81
C ASP A 307 3.18 12.08 -25.21
N PRO A 308 2.10 11.36 -25.54
CA PRO A 308 2.20 9.98 -26.01
C PRO A 308 3.16 9.79 -27.17
N GLN A 309 3.42 10.83 -27.98
CA GLN A 309 4.39 10.78 -29.08
C GLN A 309 5.83 10.72 -28.57
N LYS A 310 6.13 11.17 -27.34
CA LYS A 310 7.47 11.07 -26.75
C LYS A 310 7.99 9.63 -26.64
N GLY A 311 7.11 8.64 -26.65
CA GLY A 311 7.48 7.21 -26.71
C GLY A 311 7.96 6.73 -28.09
N PHE A 312 7.75 7.52 -29.14
CA PHE A 312 8.02 7.14 -30.54
C PHE A 312 9.11 8.00 -31.18
N ILE A 313 9.78 7.45 -32.21
CA ILE A 313 10.78 8.17 -33.03
C ILE A 313 10.07 9.07 -34.02
N LEU A 314 9.05 8.54 -34.66
CA LEU A 314 8.20 9.23 -35.65
C LEU A 314 6.75 9.24 -35.20
N PRO A 315 5.95 10.25 -35.57
CA PRO A 315 4.52 10.20 -35.36
C PRO A 315 3.91 8.90 -35.89
N PRO A 316 2.95 8.26 -35.19
CA PRO A 316 2.41 6.97 -35.59
C PRO A 316 1.88 6.92 -37.02
N ARG A 317 1.24 8.01 -37.50
CA ARG A 317 0.72 8.11 -38.87
C ARG A 317 1.86 8.12 -39.91
N SER A 318 2.97 8.82 -39.66
CA SER A 318 4.13 8.87 -40.53
C SER A 318 4.82 7.50 -40.58
N PHE A 319 4.98 6.86 -39.42
CA PHE A 319 5.57 5.54 -39.36
C PHE A 319 4.70 4.46 -40.01
N ALA A 320 3.37 4.58 -39.98
CA ALA A 320 2.46 3.62 -40.60
C ALA A 320 2.72 3.48 -42.12
N ARG A 321 3.09 4.58 -42.83
CA ARG A 321 3.47 4.54 -44.25
C ARG A 321 4.79 3.80 -44.39
N MET A 322 5.82 4.23 -43.65
CA MET A 322 7.17 3.61 -43.73
C MET A 322 7.13 2.12 -43.32
N LYS A 323 6.29 1.73 -42.39
CA LYS A 323 6.11 0.34 -41.94
C LYS A 323 5.69 -0.59 -43.09
N LYS A 324 4.84 -0.10 -44.02
CA LYS A 324 4.43 -0.87 -45.19
C LYS A 324 5.63 -1.12 -46.12
N ASP A 325 6.42 -0.09 -46.37
CA ASP A 325 7.58 -0.19 -47.26
C ASP A 325 8.68 -1.08 -46.68
N LEU A 326 8.93 -0.95 -45.34
CA LEU A 326 9.86 -1.83 -44.64
C LEU A 326 9.44 -3.31 -44.67
N ARG A 327 8.14 -3.59 -44.54
CA ARG A 327 7.63 -4.96 -44.63
C ARG A 327 7.78 -5.52 -46.05
N ALA A 328 7.50 -4.73 -47.07
CA ALA A 328 7.74 -5.14 -48.48
C ALA A 328 9.22 -5.44 -48.73
N ALA A 329 10.13 -4.56 -48.26
CA ALA A 329 11.55 -4.80 -48.38
C ALA A 329 12.02 -6.08 -47.67
N ILE A 330 11.42 -6.44 -46.53
CA ILE A 330 11.71 -7.72 -45.84
C ILE A 330 11.26 -8.90 -46.70
N ASP A 331 10.11 -8.81 -47.39
CA ASP A 331 9.65 -9.86 -48.29
C ASP A 331 10.58 -10.03 -49.50
N ASP A 332 10.97 -8.94 -50.13
CA ASP A 332 11.87 -8.95 -51.28
C ASP A 332 13.23 -9.56 -50.92
N VAL A 333 13.83 -9.16 -49.81
CA VAL A 333 15.09 -9.72 -49.32
C VAL A 333 14.93 -11.19 -48.94
N GLY A 334 13.81 -11.54 -48.29
CA GLY A 334 13.52 -12.91 -47.87
C GLY A 334 13.41 -13.86 -49.04
N ASN A 335 12.72 -13.46 -50.11
CA ASN A 335 12.58 -14.23 -51.34
C ASN A 335 13.94 -14.41 -52.02
N ASN A 336 14.78 -13.37 -52.07
CA ASN A 336 16.09 -13.42 -52.68
C ASN A 336 17.11 -14.30 -51.94
N HIS A 337 16.90 -14.53 -50.63
CA HIS A 337 17.79 -15.33 -49.80
C HIS A 337 17.15 -16.65 -49.29
N GLU A 338 16.04 -17.07 -49.89
CA GLU A 338 15.31 -18.32 -49.55
C GLU A 338 15.04 -18.46 -48.03
N ILE A 339 14.72 -17.34 -47.37
CA ILE A 339 14.45 -17.34 -45.91
C ILE A 339 13.08 -17.92 -45.63
N ASP A 340 13.01 -18.84 -44.69
CA ASP A 340 11.78 -19.46 -44.23
C ASP A 340 10.70 -18.44 -43.86
N HIS A 341 9.46 -18.72 -44.29
CA HIS A 341 8.32 -17.82 -44.17
C HIS A 341 8.02 -17.45 -42.67
N SER A 342 8.24 -18.40 -41.75
CA SER A 342 8.06 -18.17 -40.30
C SER A 342 9.05 -17.15 -39.78
N LYS A 343 10.31 -17.16 -40.24
CA LYS A 343 11.34 -16.20 -39.88
C LYS A 343 11.03 -14.81 -40.45
N LEU A 344 10.54 -14.74 -41.69
CA LEU A 344 10.10 -13.47 -42.28
C LEU A 344 8.92 -12.86 -41.55
N SER A 345 7.95 -13.67 -41.12
CA SER A 345 6.84 -13.22 -40.30
C SER A 345 7.33 -12.61 -38.98
N ALA A 346 8.22 -13.30 -38.27
CA ALA A 346 8.82 -12.80 -37.04
C ALA A 346 9.61 -11.49 -37.24
N MET A 347 10.34 -11.35 -38.35
CA MET A 347 11.03 -10.10 -38.69
C MET A 347 10.03 -8.95 -38.95
N LYS A 348 8.94 -9.20 -39.66
CA LYS A 348 7.90 -8.20 -39.94
C LYS A 348 7.17 -7.75 -38.67
N GLU A 349 6.97 -8.63 -37.69
CA GLU A 349 6.42 -8.27 -36.39
C GLU A 349 7.34 -7.24 -35.69
N LYS A 350 8.65 -7.43 -35.74
CA LYS A 350 9.66 -6.55 -35.16
C LYS A 350 9.71 -5.15 -35.79
N VAL A 351 9.24 -4.98 -37.02
CA VAL A 351 9.19 -3.65 -37.65
C VAL A 351 8.40 -2.63 -36.81
N ALA A 352 7.35 -3.09 -36.10
CA ALA A 352 6.57 -2.20 -35.24
C ALA A 352 7.40 -1.61 -34.08
N GLU A 353 8.41 -2.33 -33.62
CA GLU A 353 9.28 -1.91 -32.52
C GLU A 353 10.31 -0.87 -32.95
N LEU A 354 10.64 -0.76 -34.25
CA LEU A 354 11.61 0.20 -34.78
C LEU A 354 11.23 1.66 -34.50
N ASN A 355 9.93 1.94 -34.33
CA ASN A 355 9.45 3.29 -34.02
C ASN A 355 9.51 3.63 -32.54
N ARG A 356 9.81 2.67 -31.68
CA ARG A 356 9.91 2.93 -30.24
C ARG A 356 11.24 3.62 -29.92
N ARG A 357 11.21 4.69 -29.15
CA ARG A 357 12.44 5.26 -28.61
C ARG A 357 13.10 4.29 -27.66
N SER A 358 14.42 4.27 -27.65
CA SER A 358 15.16 3.47 -26.68
C SER A 358 14.80 3.91 -25.25
N LEU A 359 14.73 2.97 -24.32
CA LEU A 359 14.47 3.26 -22.91
C LEU A 359 15.40 4.34 -22.36
N ARG A 360 16.69 4.32 -22.71
CA ARG A 360 17.66 5.35 -22.32
C ARG A 360 17.20 6.74 -22.72
N ARG A 361 16.69 6.91 -23.94
CA ARG A 361 16.25 8.21 -24.44
C ARG A 361 14.97 8.67 -23.74
N VAL A 362 14.06 7.75 -23.46
CA VAL A 362 12.84 8.06 -22.70
C VAL A 362 13.16 8.48 -21.27
N LEU A 363 14.05 7.75 -20.58
CA LEU A 363 14.48 8.12 -19.22
C LEU A 363 15.23 9.46 -19.21
N ALA A 364 16.09 9.74 -20.20
CA ALA A 364 16.75 11.03 -20.30
C ALA A 364 15.74 12.19 -20.49
N THR A 365 14.70 11.98 -21.32
CA THR A 365 13.61 12.96 -21.50
C THR A 365 12.84 13.13 -20.19
N MET A 366 12.48 12.05 -19.49
CA MET A 366 11.80 12.10 -18.20
C MET A 366 12.62 12.88 -17.16
N CYS A 367 13.92 12.60 -17.05
CA CYS A 367 14.80 13.35 -16.15
C CYS A 367 14.81 14.84 -16.50
N SER A 368 14.93 15.20 -17.79
CA SER A 368 14.89 16.59 -18.23
C SER A 368 13.58 17.28 -17.88
N ASP A 369 12.44 16.62 -18.13
CA ASP A 369 11.10 17.16 -17.87
C ASP A 369 10.82 17.32 -16.35
N LEU A 370 11.39 16.45 -15.53
CA LEU A 370 11.32 16.52 -14.06
C LEU A 370 12.41 17.42 -13.44
N GLY A 371 13.26 18.06 -14.23
CA GLY A 371 14.35 18.90 -13.74
C GLY A 371 15.49 18.12 -13.06
N ILE A 372 15.59 16.81 -13.29
CA ILE A 372 16.63 15.95 -12.70
C ILE A 372 17.91 16.07 -13.50
N GLN A 373 18.96 16.58 -12.88
CA GLN A 373 20.31 16.60 -13.47
C GLN A 373 20.95 15.21 -13.33
N MET A 374 21.05 14.50 -14.45
CA MET A 374 21.62 13.15 -14.45
C MET A 374 22.67 12.99 -15.53
N ASP A 375 23.83 12.53 -15.13
CA ASP A 375 24.91 12.27 -16.08
C ASP A 375 24.67 10.98 -16.91
N SER A 376 25.32 10.93 -18.06
CA SER A 376 25.19 9.83 -19.02
C SER A 376 25.69 8.48 -18.46
N SER A 377 26.61 8.48 -17.48
CA SER A 377 27.15 7.26 -16.86
C SER A 377 26.15 6.63 -15.92
N THR A 378 25.46 7.45 -15.12
CA THR A 378 24.37 6.99 -14.23
C THR A 378 23.22 6.39 -15.03
N LEU A 379 22.76 7.03 -16.10
CA LEU A 379 21.73 6.45 -16.97
C LEU A 379 22.18 5.12 -17.60
N LYS A 380 23.43 5.01 -18.05
CA LYS A 380 23.97 3.74 -18.55
C LYS A 380 23.95 2.66 -17.46
N ARG A 381 24.31 3.00 -16.22
CA ARG A 381 24.30 2.09 -15.07
C ARG A 381 22.88 1.59 -14.79
N ILE A 382 21.90 2.47 -14.71
CA ILE A 382 20.47 2.11 -14.52
C ILE A 382 20.00 1.16 -15.61
N MET A 383 20.32 1.46 -16.87
CA MET A 383 19.98 0.60 -18.01
C MET A 383 20.60 -0.79 -17.92
N MET A 384 21.87 -0.88 -17.55
CA MET A 384 22.59 -2.14 -17.37
C MET A 384 21.93 -2.98 -16.25
N ILE A 385 21.66 -2.35 -15.11
CA ILE A 385 21.01 -3.00 -13.96
C ILE A 385 19.64 -3.56 -14.37
N ARG A 386 18.80 -2.72 -15.00
CA ARG A 386 17.49 -3.11 -15.50
C ARG A 386 17.57 -4.31 -16.46
N ASN A 387 18.47 -4.27 -17.43
CA ASN A 387 18.60 -5.34 -18.41
C ASN A 387 19.07 -6.65 -17.76
N ASN A 388 20.02 -6.57 -16.85
CA ASN A 388 20.50 -7.75 -16.12
C ASN A 388 19.39 -8.38 -15.26
N LEU A 389 18.61 -7.58 -14.55
CA LEU A 389 17.49 -8.06 -13.73
C LEU A 389 16.38 -8.70 -14.57
N ILE A 390 15.98 -8.04 -15.67
CA ILE A 390 14.87 -8.54 -16.50
C ILE A 390 15.28 -9.78 -17.31
N HIS A 391 16.49 -9.81 -17.87
CA HIS A 391 16.90 -10.92 -18.74
C HIS A 391 17.58 -12.06 -18.01
N ASN A 392 18.26 -11.80 -16.90
CA ASN A 392 19.07 -12.78 -16.20
C ASN A 392 18.60 -13.04 -14.75
N GLY A 393 17.63 -12.30 -14.23
CA GLY A 393 17.13 -12.40 -12.84
C GLY A 393 18.18 -12.02 -11.79
N ARG A 394 19.25 -11.29 -12.14
CA ARG A 394 20.36 -10.93 -11.25
C ARG A 394 21.00 -9.62 -11.64
N TYR A 395 21.64 -8.97 -10.68
CA TYR A 395 22.27 -7.66 -10.90
C TYR A 395 23.58 -7.74 -11.72
N SER A 396 24.41 -8.75 -11.46
CA SER A 396 25.73 -8.88 -12.07
C SER A 396 26.02 -10.32 -12.49
N LEU A 397 26.84 -10.47 -13.52
CA LEU A 397 27.35 -11.76 -14.03
C LEU A 397 28.70 -12.17 -13.38
N SER A 398 29.25 -11.36 -12.49
CA SER A 398 30.58 -11.56 -11.88
C SER A 398 30.65 -12.70 -10.84
N SER A 399 31.85 -13.05 -10.33
CA SER A 399 32.09 -14.14 -9.39
C SER A 399 31.46 -13.93 -7.99
N ARG A 400 31.29 -15.01 -7.21
CA ARG A 400 30.42 -15.07 -6.01
C ARG A 400 30.71 -14.02 -4.92
N ASP A 401 31.97 -13.69 -4.64
CA ASP A 401 32.31 -12.84 -3.49
C ASP A 401 32.22 -11.34 -3.78
N ARG A 402 32.53 -10.91 -5.01
CA ARG A 402 32.28 -9.52 -5.46
C ARG A 402 30.80 -9.21 -5.63
N ARG A 403 29.97 -10.19 -5.96
CA ARG A 403 28.55 -10.01 -6.28
C ARG A 403 27.74 -9.35 -5.16
N ARG A 404 28.02 -9.68 -3.90
CA ARG A 404 27.15 -9.22 -2.80
C ARG A 404 27.24 -7.71 -2.58
N LEU A 405 28.42 -7.14 -2.59
CA LEU A 405 28.62 -5.69 -2.43
C LEU A 405 28.13 -4.95 -3.67
N GLU A 406 28.49 -5.41 -4.88
CA GLU A 406 28.03 -4.84 -6.14
C GLU A 406 26.49 -4.87 -6.26
N ASN A 407 25.83 -5.96 -5.86
CA ASN A 407 24.37 -6.08 -5.89
C ASN A 407 23.69 -5.07 -4.96
N VAL A 408 24.25 -4.83 -3.76
CA VAL A 408 23.74 -3.81 -2.84
C VAL A 408 23.88 -2.41 -3.45
N GLU A 409 25.05 -2.09 -4.06
CA GLU A 409 25.27 -0.80 -4.73
C GLU A 409 24.35 -0.61 -5.93
N PHE A 410 24.08 -1.68 -6.69
CA PHE A 410 23.14 -1.63 -7.81
C PHE A 410 21.70 -1.40 -7.33
N TYR A 411 21.28 -2.08 -6.28
CA TYR A 411 20.00 -1.84 -5.64
C TYR A 411 19.87 -0.39 -5.14
N GLN A 412 20.91 0.12 -4.46
CA GLN A 412 20.97 1.49 -3.98
C GLN A 412 20.94 2.52 -5.11
N SER A 413 21.55 2.21 -6.27
CA SER A 413 21.49 3.08 -7.45
C SER A 413 20.08 3.20 -8.02
N LEU A 414 19.32 2.09 -8.05
CA LEU A 414 17.91 2.12 -8.45
C LEU A 414 17.04 2.89 -7.44
N LEU A 415 17.30 2.70 -6.14
CA LEU A 415 16.61 3.46 -5.09
C LEU A 415 16.82 4.95 -5.25
N ASN A 416 18.09 5.40 -5.33
CA ASN A 416 18.41 6.83 -5.51
C ASN A 416 17.71 7.41 -6.74
N PHE A 417 17.72 6.68 -7.85
CA PHE A 417 17.08 7.15 -9.07
C PHE A 417 15.56 7.33 -8.89
N LEU A 418 14.90 6.37 -8.28
CA LEU A 418 13.45 6.43 -8.03
C LEU A 418 13.11 7.47 -6.97
N ASP A 419 13.88 7.56 -5.88
CA ASP A 419 13.70 8.55 -4.81
C ASP A 419 13.75 9.97 -5.40
N ILE A 420 14.80 10.29 -6.16
CA ILE A 420 14.95 11.59 -6.82
C ILE A 420 13.80 11.82 -7.81
N SER A 421 13.37 10.80 -8.55
CA SER A 421 12.26 10.92 -9.51
C SER A 421 10.94 11.25 -8.82
N PHE A 422 10.60 10.57 -7.73
CA PHE A 422 9.40 10.87 -6.94
C PHE A 422 9.48 12.25 -6.27
N LEU A 423 10.61 12.60 -5.66
CA LEU A 423 10.79 13.89 -5.02
C LEU A 423 10.70 15.06 -6.01
N SER A 424 11.30 14.90 -7.20
CA SER A 424 11.19 15.89 -8.28
C SER A 424 9.76 16.01 -8.82
N LEU A 425 9.03 14.89 -8.99
CA LEU A 425 7.62 14.89 -9.39
C LEU A 425 6.76 15.65 -8.38
N LEU A 426 7.06 15.50 -7.09
CA LEU A 426 6.40 16.18 -5.98
C LEU A 426 6.93 17.61 -5.72
N GLU A 427 7.91 18.08 -6.51
CA GLU A 427 8.53 19.41 -6.39
C GLU A 427 9.14 19.66 -4.98
N TYR A 428 9.57 18.59 -4.31
CA TYR A 428 10.25 18.69 -3.02
C TYR A 428 11.63 19.35 -3.15
N ARG A 429 11.99 20.25 -2.22
CA ARG A 429 13.25 21.02 -2.24
C ARG A 429 14.09 20.85 -0.98
N GLY A 430 13.70 19.97 -0.10
CA GLY A 430 14.42 19.71 1.15
C GLY A 430 15.52 18.65 1.02
N GLU A 431 15.94 18.13 2.14
CA GLU A 431 16.96 17.09 2.23
C GLU A 431 16.36 15.70 2.08
N HIS A 432 17.09 14.82 1.39
CA HIS A 432 16.78 13.41 1.28
C HIS A 432 18.03 12.55 1.48
N TRP A 433 17.83 11.26 1.77
CA TRP A 433 18.92 10.30 1.97
C TRP A 433 19.48 9.80 0.64
N ASP A 434 20.77 10.02 0.38
CA ASP A 434 21.49 9.40 -0.73
C ASP A 434 22.08 8.05 -0.31
N TRP A 435 21.59 6.98 -0.90
CA TRP A 435 21.96 5.61 -0.54
C TRP A 435 23.40 5.26 -0.90
N LEU A 436 23.96 5.86 -1.95
CA LEU A 436 25.34 5.62 -2.41
C LEU A 436 26.34 6.41 -1.57
N GLN A 437 26.01 7.68 -1.26
CA GLN A 437 26.85 8.53 -0.42
C GLN A 437 26.63 8.29 1.08
N LYS A 438 25.55 7.60 1.46
CA LYS A 438 25.15 7.31 2.86
C LYS A 438 25.06 8.58 3.73
N LYS A 439 24.49 9.63 3.17
CA LYS A 439 24.29 10.93 3.84
C LYS A 439 23.03 11.63 3.32
N SER A 440 22.56 12.64 4.10
CA SER A 440 21.54 13.56 3.60
C SER A 440 22.13 14.49 2.55
N VAL A 441 21.40 14.73 1.49
CA VAL A 441 21.71 15.68 0.42
C VAL A 441 20.48 16.50 0.08
N THR A 442 20.69 17.77 -0.27
CA THR A 442 19.58 18.66 -0.64
C THR A 442 19.17 18.41 -2.10
N MET A 443 17.87 18.39 -2.35
CA MET A 443 17.33 18.38 -3.71
C MET A 443 17.72 19.66 -4.45
N PRO A 444 18.11 19.58 -5.73
CA PRO A 444 18.54 20.75 -6.52
C PRO A 444 17.42 21.76 -6.78
#